data_729c57f472992c7ba8c247c8888541ce
#
_entry.id   729c57f472992c7ba8c247c8888541ce
#
_cell.length_a   1.000
_cell.length_b   1.000
_cell.length_c   1.000
_cell.angle_alpha   90.00
_cell.angle_beta   90.00
_cell.angle_gamma   90.00
#
_symmetry.space_group_name_H-M   'P 1'
#
loop_
_entity.id
_entity.type
_entity.pdbx_description
1 polymer ?
#
loop_
_entity_poly.entity_id
_entity_poly.type
_entity_poly.pdbx_seq_one_letter_code
_entity_poly.pdbx_strand_id
1 'polypeptide(L)'
;MEQKKSRAAEVIRFALTGGVCFLVELAVLILLKGRFGVDTLIATPIAFLISVILNYLLCVIWVFRGAKNKGAGAKAGFLVTSLIGLGLNELLMLVFRLTLGEDAVILTVGHREINMYVLNKCLATLIVMIWNYFSKRAVLYRKVKQ
;
A
#
# COMPACT_ATOMS: atom_id res chain seq x y z
N MET A 1 -2.52 20.23 -22.18
CA MET A 1 -1.68 20.64 -21.04
C MET A 1 -2.35 20.46 -19.70
N GLU A 2 -3.62 20.78 -19.57
CA GLU A 2 -4.36 20.59 -18.30
C GLU A 2 -4.44 19.14 -17.85
N GLN A 3 -4.60 18.20 -18.79
CA GLN A 3 -4.65 16.78 -18.46
C GLN A 3 -3.34 16.24 -17.85
N LYS A 4 -2.19 16.71 -18.32
CA LYS A 4 -0.88 16.31 -17.76
C LYS A 4 -0.68 16.85 -16.35
N LYS A 5 -1.07 18.10 -16.10
CA LYS A 5 -1.01 18.71 -14.76
C LYS A 5 -1.95 18.00 -13.80
N SER A 6 -3.15 17.63 -14.26
CA SER A 6 -4.13 16.89 -13.48
C SER A 6 -3.63 15.49 -13.12
N ARG A 7 -2.99 14.78 -14.05
CA ARG A 7 -2.40 13.45 -13.78
C ARG A 7 -1.22 13.53 -12.83
N ALA A 8 -0.35 14.53 -13.00
CA ALA A 8 0.76 14.72 -12.08
C ALA A 8 0.27 14.96 -10.65
N ALA A 9 -0.74 15.81 -10.48
CA ALA A 9 -1.36 16.07 -9.18
C ALA A 9 -2.00 14.80 -8.60
N GLU A 10 -2.67 14.01 -9.45
CA GLU A 10 -3.28 12.73 -9.06
C GLU A 10 -2.22 11.73 -8.57
N VAL A 11 -1.12 11.60 -9.30
CA VAL A 11 0.00 10.72 -8.92
C VAL A 11 0.60 11.16 -7.57
N ILE A 12 0.81 12.46 -7.39
CA ILE A 12 1.35 13.00 -6.14
C ILE A 12 0.39 12.72 -4.97
N ARG A 13 -0.90 12.96 -5.15
CA ARG A 13 -1.91 12.66 -4.13
C ARG A 13 -1.95 11.18 -3.81
N PHE A 14 -1.87 10.33 -4.83
CA PHE A 14 -1.84 8.88 -4.64
C PHE A 14 -0.60 8.44 -3.85
N ALA A 15 0.57 8.98 -4.19
CA ALA A 15 1.81 8.68 -3.49
C ALA A 15 1.75 9.12 -2.02
N LEU A 16 1.21 10.31 -1.75
CA LEU A 16 1.02 10.79 -0.38
C LEU A 16 0.03 9.92 0.40
N THR A 17 -1.08 9.53 -0.24
CA THR A 17 -2.06 8.61 0.33
C THR A 17 -1.43 7.26 0.67
N GLY A 18 -0.65 6.71 -0.27
CA GLY A 18 0.07 5.47 -0.07
C GLY A 18 1.05 5.54 1.10
N GLY A 19 1.78 6.66 1.20
CA GLY A 19 2.69 6.91 2.31
C GLY A 19 1.99 6.96 3.66
N VAL A 20 0.88 7.68 3.74
CA VAL A 20 0.06 7.77 4.96
C VAL A 20 -0.48 6.38 5.35
N CYS A 21 -1.04 5.65 4.39
CA CYS A 21 -1.57 4.31 4.64
C CYS A 21 -0.48 3.34 5.08
N PHE A 22 0.70 3.42 4.48
CA PHE A 22 1.86 2.63 4.88
C PHE A 22 2.27 2.93 6.33
N LEU A 23 2.32 4.21 6.72
CA LEU A 23 2.65 4.60 8.09
C LEU A 23 1.60 4.08 9.08
N VAL A 24 0.32 4.16 8.73
CA VAL A 24 -0.78 3.63 9.55
C VAL A 24 -0.67 2.12 9.67
N GLU A 25 -0.45 1.41 8.57
CA GLU A 25 -0.25 -0.04 8.56
C GLU A 25 0.92 -0.43 9.46
N LEU A 26 2.05 0.25 9.32
CA LEU A 26 3.24 0.00 10.12
C LEU A 26 2.99 0.28 11.60
N ALA A 27 2.32 1.39 11.93
CA ALA A 27 1.97 1.74 13.30
C ALA A 27 1.05 0.70 13.94
N VAL A 28 0.02 0.25 13.21
CA VAL A 28 -0.89 -0.81 13.69
C VAL A 28 -0.14 -2.12 13.88
N LEU A 29 0.73 -2.49 12.94
CA LEU A 29 1.54 -3.71 13.03
C LEU A 29 2.46 -3.67 14.26
N ILE A 30 3.15 -2.57 14.48
CA ILE A 30 4.02 -2.38 15.65
C ILE A 30 3.22 -2.44 16.93
N LEU A 31 2.06 -1.80 16.97
CA LEU A 31 1.18 -1.80 18.14
C LEU A 31 0.69 -3.20 18.48
N LEU A 32 0.18 -3.94 17.50
CA LEU A 32 -0.34 -5.29 17.69
C LEU A 32 0.77 -6.26 18.11
N LYS A 33 1.91 -6.20 17.44
CA LYS A 33 3.03 -7.09 17.72
C LYS A 33 3.75 -6.72 19.02
N GLY A 34 3.99 -5.44 19.24
CA GLY A 34 4.79 -4.95 20.37
C GLY A 34 4.04 -4.86 21.68
N ARG A 35 2.78 -4.37 21.65
CA ARG A 35 2.00 -4.14 22.87
C ARG A 35 1.08 -5.30 23.22
N PHE A 36 0.46 -5.92 22.22
CA PHE A 36 -0.50 -7.01 22.42
C PHE A 36 0.10 -8.39 22.20
N GLY A 37 1.35 -8.48 21.75
CA GLY A 37 2.02 -9.76 21.51
C GLY A 37 1.38 -10.62 20.43
N VAL A 38 0.65 -9.98 19.49
CA VAL A 38 -0.03 -10.69 18.39
C VAL A 38 1.01 -11.20 17.40
N ASP A 39 0.85 -12.45 16.95
CA ASP A 39 1.72 -13.04 15.95
C ASP A 39 1.68 -12.22 14.64
N THR A 40 2.82 -12.08 13.98
CA THR A 40 2.96 -11.36 12.71
C THR A 40 1.99 -11.87 11.66
N LEU A 41 1.75 -13.18 11.59
CA LEU A 41 0.83 -13.78 10.63
C LEU A 41 -0.63 -13.35 10.84
N ILE A 42 -1.00 -12.94 12.05
CA ILE A 42 -2.34 -12.45 12.39
C ILE A 42 -2.38 -10.92 12.35
N ALA A 43 -1.34 -10.27 12.83
CA ALA A 43 -1.25 -8.81 12.89
C ALA A 43 -1.17 -8.19 11.48
N THR A 44 -0.46 -8.80 10.55
CA THR A 44 -0.27 -8.29 9.19
C THR A 44 -1.59 -8.15 8.43
N PRO A 45 -2.47 -9.17 8.35
CA PRO A 45 -3.77 -9.01 7.69
C PRO A 45 -4.65 -7.95 8.33
N ILE A 46 -4.65 -7.83 9.66
CA ILE A 46 -5.46 -6.83 10.38
C ILE A 46 -4.97 -5.42 10.03
N ALA A 47 -3.67 -5.18 10.11
CA ALA A 47 -3.06 -3.90 9.75
C ALA A 47 -3.33 -3.56 8.29
N PHE A 48 -3.23 -4.55 7.40
CA PHE A 48 -3.51 -4.40 5.98
C PHE A 48 -4.96 -4.01 5.71
N LEU A 49 -5.93 -4.68 6.33
CA LEU A 49 -7.35 -4.37 6.16
C LEU A 49 -7.66 -2.94 6.58
N ILE A 50 -7.14 -2.50 7.72
CA ILE A 50 -7.31 -1.12 8.20
C ILE A 50 -6.72 -0.14 7.18
N SER A 51 -5.53 -0.42 6.69
CA SER A 51 -4.85 0.39 5.67
C SER A 51 -5.63 0.44 4.36
N VAL A 52 -6.19 -0.67 3.90
CA VAL A 52 -6.98 -0.75 2.67
C VAL A 52 -8.25 0.10 2.77
N ILE A 53 -8.95 0.02 3.89
CA ILE A 53 -10.17 0.82 4.12
C ILE A 53 -9.82 2.31 4.07
N LEU A 54 -8.78 2.71 4.77
CA LEU A 54 -8.31 4.10 4.77
C LEU A 54 -7.89 4.54 3.37
N ASN A 55 -7.13 3.71 2.66
CA ASN A 55 -6.67 3.97 1.30
C ASN A 55 -7.86 4.14 0.34
N TYR A 56 -8.88 3.28 0.45
CA TYR A 56 -10.10 3.41 -0.36
C TYR A 56 -10.78 4.75 -0.13
N LEU A 57 -10.97 5.13 1.12
CA LEU A 57 -11.62 6.39 1.47
C LEU A 57 -10.84 7.59 0.92
N LEU A 58 -9.53 7.61 1.11
CA LEU A 58 -8.68 8.69 0.62
C LEU A 58 -8.64 8.73 -0.91
N CYS A 59 -8.61 7.58 -1.56
CA CYS A 59 -8.63 7.53 -3.03
C CYS A 59 -9.94 8.10 -3.59
N VAL A 60 -11.07 7.75 -3.02
CA VAL A 60 -12.38 8.22 -3.50
C VAL A 60 -12.58 9.71 -3.20
N ILE A 61 -12.20 10.14 -2.00
CA ILE A 61 -12.47 11.52 -1.55
C ILE A 61 -11.47 12.51 -2.13
N TRP A 62 -10.20 12.12 -2.23
CA TRP A 62 -9.13 13.07 -2.50
C TRP A 62 -8.35 12.80 -3.80
N VAL A 63 -7.90 11.56 -4.02
CA VAL A 63 -7.01 11.23 -5.15
C VAL A 63 -7.78 11.26 -6.47
N PHE A 64 -8.86 10.53 -6.55
CA PHE A 64 -9.66 10.33 -7.75
C PHE A 64 -11.03 11.03 -7.63
N ARG A 65 -10.98 12.34 -7.42
CA ARG A 65 -12.21 13.14 -7.22
C ARG A 65 -13.19 13.07 -8.37
N GLY A 66 -12.70 12.87 -9.59
CA GLY A 66 -13.52 12.78 -10.79
C GLY A 66 -14.08 11.39 -11.07
N ALA A 67 -13.78 10.41 -10.23
CA ALA A 67 -14.21 9.03 -10.44
C ALA A 67 -15.72 8.90 -10.23
N LYS A 68 -16.40 8.35 -11.23
CA LYS A 68 -17.85 8.16 -11.22
C LYS A 68 -18.28 6.80 -10.68
N ASN A 69 -17.38 5.82 -10.71
CA ASN A 69 -17.68 4.46 -10.28
C ASN A 69 -17.45 4.30 -8.78
N LYS A 70 -18.50 4.52 -7.99
CA LYS A 70 -18.49 4.40 -6.52
C LYS A 70 -19.41 3.30 -6.00
N GLY A 71 -19.89 2.44 -6.89
CA GLY A 71 -20.80 1.35 -6.53
C GLY A 71 -20.11 0.14 -5.90
N ALA A 72 -20.90 -0.88 -5.61
CA ALA A 72 -20.41 -2.13 -5.01
C ALA A 72 -19.35 -2.82 -5.86
N GLY A 73 -19.48 -2.76 -7.20
CA GLY A 73 -18.47 -3.30 -8.12
C GLY A 73 -17.12 -2.61 -8.00
N ALA A 74 -17.12 -1.28 -7.82
CA ALA A 74 -15.88 -0.52 -7.60
C ALA A 74 -15.22 -0.87 -6.27
N LYS A 75 -16.00 -1.02 -5.22
CA LYS A 75 -15.49 -1.44 -3.90
C LYS A 75 -14.88 -2.83 -3.96
N ALA A 76 -15.59 -3.77 -4.60
CA ALA A 76 -15.10 -5.14 -4.78
C ALA A 76 -13.81 -5.16 -5.63
N GLY A 77 -13.78 -4.41 -6.74
CA GLY A 77 -12.60 -4.29 -7.59
C GLY A 77 -11.40 -3.68 -6.84
N PHE A 78 -11.66 -2.66 -6.03
CA PHE A 78 -10.62 -2.04 -5.19
C PHE A 78 -10.04 -3.04 -4.20
N LEU A 79 -10.88 -3.81 -3.54
CA LEU A 79 -10.45 -4.85 -2.61
C LEU A 79 -9.64 -5.94 -3.32
N VAL A 80 -10.12 -6.42 -4.47
CA VAL A 80 -9.42 -7.46 -5.27
C VAL A 80 -8.05 -6.97 -5.70
N THR A 81 -7.94 -5.75 -6.24
CA THR A 81 -6.65 -5.17 -6.64
C THR A 81 -5.71 -5.00 -5.45
N SER A 82 -6.26 -4.65 -4.29
CA SER A 82 -5.47 -4.52 -3.05
C SER A 82 -4.96 -5.88 -2.56
N LEU A 83 -5.78 -6.92 -2.64
CA LEU A 83 -5.37 -8.29 -2.30
C LEU A 83 -4.28 -8.81 -3.25
N ILE A 84 -4.39 -8.52 -4.54
CA ILE A 84 -3.34 -8.84 -5.52
C ILE A 84 -2.07 -8.07 -5.17
N GLY A 85 -2.20 -6.81 -4.82
CA GLY A 85 -1.07 -5.98 -4.35
C GLY A 85 -0.39 -6.56 -3.11
N LEU A 86 -1.18 -7.04 -2.15
CA LEU A 86 -0.65 -7.73 -0.98
C LEU A 86 0.13 -8.99 -1.36
N GLY A 87 -0.44 -9.83 -2.21
CA GLY A 87 0.22 -11.04 -2.70
C GLY A 87 1.54 -10.70 -3.42
N LEU A 88 1.53 -9.67 -4.25
CA LEU A 88 2.72 -9.16 -4.94
C LEU A 88 3.77 -8.65 -3.93
N ASN A 89 3.34 -7.93 -2.91
CA ASN A 89 4.24 -7.47 -1.86
C ASN A 89 4.91 -8.64 -1.12
N GLU A 90 4.12 -9.64 -0.74
CA GLU A 90 4.65 -10.83 -0.07
C GLU A 90 5.62 -11.61 -0.95
N LEU A 91 5.29 -11.75 -2.24
CA LEU A 91 6.18 -12.40 -3.20
C LEU A 91 7.50 -11.63 -3.35
N LEU A 92 7.44 -10.31 -3.48
CA LEU A 92 8.64 -9.46 -3.57
C LEU A 92 9.48 -9.53 -2.30
N MET A 93 8.84 -9.53 -1.13
CA MET A 93 9.55 -9.69 0.14
C MET A 93 10.27 -11.02 0.21
N LEU A 94 9.62 -12.09 -0.24
CA LEU A 94 10.24 -13.42 -0.29
C LEU A 94 11.44 -13.44 -1.23
N VAL A 95 11.28 -12.87 -2.44
CA VAL A 95 12.37 -12.81 -3.44
C VAL A 95 13.55 -12.00 -2.87
N PHE A 96 13.29 -10.85 -2.26
CA PHE A 96 14.34 -10.03 -1.66
C PHE A 96 15.01 -10.73 -0.48
N ARG A 97 14.24 -11.44 0.33
CA ARG A 97 14.78 -12.25 1.43
C ARG A 97 15.75 -13.31 0.94
N LEU A 98 15.37 -14.02 -0.14
CA LEU A 98 16.19 -15.09 -0.71
C LEU A 98 17.43 -14.56 -1.45
N THR A 99 17.35 -13.36 -2.02
CA THR A 99 18.45 -12.79 -2.81
C THR A 99 19.35 -11.84 -2.01
N LEU A 100 18.75 -10.98 -1.18
CA LEU A 100 19.47 -9.93 -0.45
C LEU A 100 19.61 -10.23 1.05
N GLY A 101 18.81 -11.16 1.58
CA GLY A 101 18.76 -11.46 3.01
C GLY A 101 17.94 -10.45 3.81
N GLU A 102 17.74 -10.73 5.09
CA GLU A 102 16.95 -9.87 6.00
C GLU A 102 17.77 -9.38 7.19
N ASP A 103 18.82 -10.09 7.57
CA ASP A 103 19.50 -9.90 8.83
C ASP A 103 20.68 -8.92 8.75
N ALA A 104 21.08 -8.53 7.55
CA ALA A 104 22.18 -7.58 7.38
C ALA A 104 21.78 -6.20 7.91
N VAL A 105 22.60 -5.65 8.80
CA VAL A 105 22.43 -4.28 9.30
C VAL A 105 22.95 -3.32 8.25
N ILE A 106 22.07 -2.44 7.74
CA ILE A 106 22.42 -1.47 6.70
C ILE A 106 22.84 -0.16 7.32
N LEU A 107 22.12 0.27 8.34
CA LEU A 107 22.31 1.57 8.96
C LEU A 107 21.98 1.49 10.45
N THR A 108 22.83 2.11 11.26
CA THR A 108 22.58 2.27 12.69
C THR A 108 22.27 3.72 12.98
N VAL A 109 21.08 4.01 13.48
CA VAL A 109 20.64 5.35 13.86
C VAL A 109 20.46 5.36 15.39
N GLY A 110 21.38 6.00 16.09
CA GLY A 110 21.40 6.01 17.56
C GLY A 110 21.52 4.60 18.12
N HIS A 111 20.51 4.14 18.85
CA HIS A 111 20.46 2.80 19.44
C HIS A 111 19.64 1.79 18.62
N ARG A 112 19.19 2.17 17.41
CA ARG A 112 18.39 1.30 16.56
C ARG A 112 19.16 0.89 15.32
N GLU A 113 19.16 -0.39 15.06
CA GLU A 113 19.71 -0.97 13.83
C GLU A 113 18.62 -1.10 12.79
N ILE A 114 18.89 -0.61 11.59
CA ILE A 114 18.02 -0.78 10.44
C ILE A 114 18.54 -1.95 9.63
N ASN A 115 17.76 -3.02 9.61
CA ASN A 115 18.09 -4.25 8.92
C ASN A 115 17.68 -4.21 7.45
N MET A 116 18.25 -5.10 6.66
CA MET A 116 17.91 -5.27 5.24
C MET A 116 16.40 -5.50 5.02
N TYR A 117 15.72 -6.08 6.00
CA TYR A 117 14.28 -6.26 6.01
C TYR A 117 13.52 -4.95 5.72
N VAL A 118 13.93 -3.84 6.34
CA VAL A 118 13.29 -2.53 6.15
C VAL A 118 13.47 -2.04 4.71
N LEU A 119 14.68 -2.18 4.17
CA LEU A 119 14.96 -1.80 2.78
C LEU A 119 14.13 -2.66 1.81
N ASN A 120 14.07 -3.96 2.04
CA ASN A 120 13.26 -4.89 1.24
C ASN A 120 11.79 -4.46 1.24
N LYS A 121 11.26 -4.10 2.42
CA LYS A 121 9.88 -3.63 2.56
C LYS A 121 9.63 -2.33 1.79
N CYS A 122 10.56 -1.38 1.86
CA CYS A 122 10.46 -0.12 1.12
C CYS A 122 10.47 -0.35 -0.40
N LEU A 123 11.38 -1.18 -0.90
CA LEU A 123 11.46 -1.51 -2.33
C LEU A 123 10.20 -2.22 -2.81
N ALA A 124 9.73 -3.22 -2.07
CA ALA A 124 8.50 -3.94 -2.39
C ALA A 124 7.30 -2.98 -2.41
N THR A 125 7.20 -2.08 -1.43
CA THR A 125 6.13 -1.10 -1.33
C THR A 125 6.12 -0.15 -2.52
N LEU A 126 7.29 0.32 -2.99
CA LEU A 126 7.38 1.19 -4.16
C LEU A 126 6.87 0.50 -5.42
N ILE A 127 7.26 -0.77 -5.64
CA ILE A 127 6.81 -1.56 -6.79
C ILE A 127 5.29 -1.78 -6.72
N VAL A 128 4.79 -2.17 -5.55
CA VAL A 128 3.36 -2.39 -5.32
C VAL A 128 2.56 -1.08 -5.44
N MET A 129 3.15 0.05 -5.07
CA MET A 129 2.51 1.36 -5.22
C MET A 129 2.22 1.67 -6.69
N ILE A 130 3.14 1.36 -7.60
CA ILE A 130 2.94 1.51 -9.04
C ILE A 130 1.77 0.64 -9.50
N TRP A 131 1.75 -0.63 -9.11
CA TRP A 131 0.66 -1.55 -9.38
C TRP A 131 -0.69 -1.00 -8.87
N ASN A 132 -0.71 -0.57 -7.61
CA ASN A 132 -1.92 -0.06 -6.97
C ASN A 132 -2.46 1.18 -7.68
N TYR A 133 -1.58 2.09 -8.11
CA TYR A 133 -2.00 3.30 -8.82
C TYR A 133 -2.75 2.96 -10.10
N PHE A 134 -2.13 2.14 -10.97
CA PHE A 134 -2.74 1.81 -12.26
C PHE A 134 -4.00 0.96 -12.11
N SER A 135 -3.98 -0.04 -11.25
CA SER A 135 -5.12 -0.93 -11.06
C SER A 135 -6.31 -0.21 -10.42
N LYS A 136 -6.06 0.57 -9.39
CA LYS A 136 -7.14 1.30 -8.69
C LYS A 136 -7.72 2.41 -9.55
N ARG A 137 -6.86 3.11 -10.31
CA ARG A 137 -7.33 4.10 -11.26
C ARG A 137 -8.22 3.46 -12.32
N ALA A 138 -7.82 2.33 -12.86
CA ALA A 138 -8.62 1.59 -13.85
C ALA A 138 -9.98 1.18 -13.29
N VAL A 139 -10.03 0.69 -12.04
CA VAL A 139 -11.28 0.30 -11.39
C VAL A 139 -12.22 1.50 -11.19
N LEU A 140 -11.70 2.60 -10.65
CA LEU A 140 -12.53 3.77 -10.29
C LEU A 140 -12.98 4.57 -11.50
N TYR A 141 -12.21 4.55 -12.59
CA TYR A 141 -12.59 5.24 -13.83
C TYR A 141 -13.24 4.32 -14.86
N ARG A 142 -13.47 3.07 -14.51
CA ARG A 142 -14.14 2.12 -15.40
C ARG A 142 -15.54 2.63 -15.70
N LYS A 143 -15.86 2.68 -17.00
CA LYS A 143 -17.22 3.04 -17.45
C LYS A 143 -18.20 1.99 -16.92
N VAL A 144 -19.22 2.46 -16.20
CA VAL A 144 -20.32 1.59 -15.78
C VAL A 144 -21.09 1.24 -17.04
N LYS A 145 -21.12 -0.02 -17.40
CA LYS A 145 -22.01 -0.50 -18.46
C LYS A 145 -23.45 -0.35 -17.95
N GLN A 146 -24.18 0.56 -18.55
CA GLN A 146 -25.61 0.69 -18.33
C GLN A 146 -26.35 -0.51 -18.91
#